data_7d0d7f722fe328784edb1f9c5e8fc53d
#
_entry.id   7d0d7f722fe328784edb1f9c5e8fc53d
#
_cell.length_a   1.000
_cell.length_b   1.000
_cell.length_c   1.000
_cell.angle_alpha   90.00
_cell.angle_beta   90.00
_cell.angle_gamma   90.00
#
_symmetry.space_group_name_H-M   'P 1'
#
loop_
_entity.id
_entity.type
_entity.pdbx_description
1 polymer ?
#
loop_
_entity_poly.entity_id
_entity_poly.type
_entity_poly.pdbx_seq_one_letter_code
_entity_poly.pdbx_strand_id
1 'polypeptide(L)'
;MNYSDLAPPYIRAIAPYQPGKPIADLERELGITGIVKLASNENPLGCSSLAVAAMHEAIKTIALYPDGNGFELKDALSLRYRIEAARIVLGNGSNDMLELAARAFLSVGDKAVFSAHAFAIYPLATQAVGATGISVPAINFGHDLNAMLKAAVAQQAKLVFIANPNNPTGTFLNAADLLIFLRALPPQILVVLDEAYNEYLPEQNRYDSVSWLREFPNLIISRTFSKAYGLAGLRVGYALANAQVADMMNRVRQPFNVNSLAQAAAVAALQDEAFVRLTHELNLRGMEQITDGLTELGLEHIPSFGNFVSFKIKDAARIYRRLLESGVIVRPIASYDMPNYLRVSIGLESQNEKFLSALQQALT
;
A
#
# COMPACT_ATOMS: atom_id res chain seq x y z
N MET A 1 23.98 -27.06 -17.54
CA MET A 1 24.10 -25.62 -17.16
C MET A 1 22.86 -25.26 -16.34
N ASN A 2 23.04 -24.72 -15.14
CA ASN A 2 21.91 -24.23 -14.33
C ASN A 2 21.72 -22.72 -14.63
N TYR A 3 20.64 -22.37 -15.31
CA TYR A 3 20.38 -20.98 -15.71
C TYR A 3 20.19 -20.03 -14.53
N SER A 4 19.81 -20.53 -13.35
CA SER A 4 19.72 -19.67 -12.14
C SER A 4 21.09 -19.09 -11.75
N ASP A 5 22.19 -19.75 -12.10
CA ASP A 5 23.56 -19.28 -11.80
C ASP A 5 23.96 -18.04 -12.61
N LEU A 6 23.24 -17.75 -13.70
CA LEU A 6 23.42 -16.53 -14.48
C LEU A 6 22.84 -15.28 -13.81
N ALA A 7 21.89 -15.47 -12.88
CA ALA A 7 21.30 -14.36 -12.14
C ALA A 7 22.25 -13.88 -11.01
N PRO A 8 22.30 -12.58 -10.73
CA PRO A 8 23.06 -12.07 -9.60
C PRO A 8 22.63 -12.72 -8.27
N PRO A 9 23.57 -12.92 -7.31
CA PRO A 9 23.27 -13.59 -6.04
C PRO A 9 22.11 -12.96 -5.27
N TYR A 10 22.01 -11.62 -5.29
CA TYR A 10 20.95 -10.90 -4.60
C TYR A 10 19.57 -11.16 -5.23
N ILE A 11 19.48 -11.41 -6.56
CA ILE A 11 18.22 -11.80 -7.20
C ILE A 11 17.85 -13.23 -6.82
N ARG A 12 18.82 -14.16 -6.82
CA ARG A 12 18.56 -15.56 -6.42
C ARG A 12 18.08 -15.70 -4.98
N ALA A 13 18.48 -14.79 -4.11
CA ALA A 13 18.08 -14.77 -2.71
C ALA A 13 16.71 -14.13 -2.44
N ILE A 14 16.04 -13.54 -3.45
CA ILE A 14 14.70 -12.97 -3.28
C ILE A 14 13.69 -14.09 -3.04
N ALA A 15 12.98 -14.04 -1.91
CA ALA A 15 11.77 -14.81 -1.71
C ALA A 15 10.60 -14.13 -2.48
N PRO A 16 9.98 -14.82 -3.46
CA PRO A 16 8.87 -14.21 -4.22
C PRO A 16 7.72 -13.80 -3.30
N TYR A 17 7.14 -12.63 -3.61
CA TYR A 17 5.95 -12.17 -2.90
C TYR A 17 4.82 -13.19 -3.01
N GLN A 18 4.24 -13.57 -1.88
CA GLN A 18 3.09 -14.48 -1.83
C GLN A 18 1.79 -13.68 -1.88
N PRO A 19 1.04 -13.70 -3.00
CA PRO A 19 -0.24 -13.00 -3.10
C PRO A 19 -1.28 -13.63 -2.16
N GLY A 20 -2.36 -12.91 -1.86
CA GLY A 20 -3.53 -13.49 -1.20
C GLY A 20 -4.20 -14.53 -2.10
N LYS A 21 -4.86 -15.52 -1.49
CA LYS A 21 -5.55 -16.59 -2.23
C LYS A 21 -6.67 -16.01 -3.12
N PRO A 22 -6.71 -16.32 -4.43
CA PRO A 22 -7.81 -15.92 -5.30
C PRO A 22 -9.12 -16.64 -4.95
N ILE A 23 -10.27 -15.97 -5.15
CA ILE A 23 -11.60 -16.58 -4.95
C ILE A 23 -11.75 -17.83 -5.81
N ALA A 24 -11.45 -17.72 -7.11
CA ALA A 24 -11.58 -18.82 -8.05
C ALA A 24 -10.74 -20.06 -7.70
N ASP A 25 -9.59 -19.88 -7.03
CA ASP A 25 -8.77 -20.99 -6.58
C ASP A 25 -9.46 -21.74 -5.43
N LEU A 26 -10.02 -20.99 -4.47
CA LEU A 26 -10.74 -21.58 -3.35
C LEU A 26 -12.03 -22.29 -3.79
N GLU A 27 -12.76 -21.69 -4.75
CA GLU A 27 -13.93 -22.32 -5.36
C GLU A 27 -13.60 -23.68 -6.02
N ARG A 28 -12.50 -23.72 -6.78
CA ARG A 28 -12.05 -24.98 -7.42
C ARG A 28 -11.58 -26.04 -6.42
N GLU A 29 -10.89 -25.62 -5.35
CA GLU A 29 -10.36 -26.56 -4.36
C GLU A 29 -11.43 -27.17 -3.47
N LEU A 30 -12.41 -26.37 -3.05
CA LEU A 30 -13.41 -26.79 -2.06
C LEU A 30 -14.80 -27.03 -2.63
N GLY A 31 -15.06 -26.64 -3.87
CA GLY A 31 -16.39 -26.77 -4.50
C GLY A 31 -17.48 -25.90 -3.85
N ILE A 32 -17.09 -24.81 -3.19
CA ILE A 32 -17.99 -23.87 -2.49
C ILE A 32 -18.19 -22.59 -3.29
N THR A 33 -19.29 -21.90 -3.05
CA THR A 33 -19.65 -20.61 -3.68
C THR A 33 -19.91 -19.55 -2.61
N GLY A 34 -20.08 -18.30 -3.03
CA GLY A 34 -20.38 -17.20 -2.11
C GLY A 34 -19.21 -16.83 -1.20
N ILE A 35 -17.99 -17.03 -1.66
CA ILE A 35 -16.77 -16.72 -0.92
C ILE A 35 -16.66 -15.22 -0.68
N VAL A 36 -16.28 -14.84 0.54
CA VAL A 36 -15.95 -13.47 0.94
C VAL A 36 -14.44 -13.33 1.06
N LYS A 37 -13.85 -12.41 0.28
CA LYS A 37 -12.42 -12.13 0.30
C LYS A 37 -12.14 -10.81 1.02
N LEU A 38 -11.54 -10.89 2.22
CA LEU A 38 -11.13 -9.78 3.06
C LEU A 38 -9.61 -9.80 3.29
N ALA A 39 -8.84 -10.01 2.22
CA ALA A 39 -7.40 -10.31 2.30
C ALA A 39 -6.48 -9.24 1.70
N SER A 40 -6.98 -8.38 0.81
CA SER A 40 -6.14 -7.50 -0.03
C SER A 40 -6.43 -6.01 0.13
N ASN A 41 -7.21 -5.64 1.16
CA ASN A 41 -7.55 -4.25 1.46
C ASN A 41 -8.21 -3.55 0.25
N GLU A 42 -9.03 -4.31 -0.49
CA GLU A 42 -9.83 -3.81 -1.61
C GLU A 42 -11.00 -2.97 -1.08
N ASN A 43 -11.57 -2.09 -1.91
CA ASN A 43 -12.75 -1.33 -1.53
C ASN A 43 -14.02 -2.19 -1.75
N PRO A 44 -14.81 -2.50 -0.72
CA PRO A 44 -15.98 -3.35 -0.86
C PRO A 44 -17.14 -2.69 -1.63
N LEU A 45 -17.12 -1.36 -1.82
CA LEU A 45 -18.07 -0.64 -2.67
C LEU A 45 -17.74 -0.75 -4.16
N GLY A 46 -16.59 -1.34 -4.53
CA GLY A 46 -16.07 -1.28 -5.90
C GLY A 46 -15.46 0.08 -6.20
N CYS A 47 -15.77 0.66 -7.35
CA CYS A 47 -15.28 1.98 -7.77
C CYS A 47 -16.44 2.92 -8.15
N SER A 48 -16.13 4.22 -8.24
CA SER A 48 -17.07 5.27 -8.65
C SER A 48 -17.74 4.97 -10.00
N SER A 49 -19.04 5.27 -10.10
CA SER A 49 -19.77 5.19 -11.38
C SER A 49 -19.19 6.10 -12.46
N LEU A 50 -18.61 7.25 -12.08
CA LEU A 50 -17.91 8.13 -13.00
C LEU A 50 -16.65 7.44 -13.58
N ALA A 51 -15.92 6.72 -12.75
CA ALA A 51 -14.77 5.95 -13.22
C ALA A 51 -15.19 4.81 -14.16
N VAL A 52 -16.30 4.11 -13.87
CA VAL A 52 -16.86 3.08 -14.75
C VAL A 52 -17.24 3.67 -16.11
N ALA A 53 -17.93 4.81 -16.14
CA ALA A 53 -18.31 5.49 -17.38
C ALA A 53 -17.09 5.91 -18.19
N ALA A 54 -16.06 6.48 -17.55
CA ALA A 54 -14.82 6.86 -18.21
C ALA A 54 -14.08 5.65 -18.82
N MET A 55 -14.06 4.49 -18.15
CA MET A 55 -13.52 3.25 -18.71
C MET A 55 -14.28 2.79 -19.95
N HIS A 56 -15.61 2.86 -19.96
CA HIS A 56 -16.42 2.50 -21.12
C HIS A 56 -16.13 3.39 -22.35
N GLU A 57 -15.81 4.67 -22.15
CA GLU A 57 -15.37 5.53 -23.24
C GLU A 57 -13.94 5.18 -23.68
N ALA A 58 -13.02 5.00 -22.76
CA ALA A 58 -11.62 4.73 -23.08
C ALA A 58 -11.39 3.39 -23.79
N ILE A 59 -12.27 2.39 -23.58
CA ILE A 59 -12.16 1.07 -24.24
C ILE A 59 -12.31 1.17 -25.76
N LYS A 60 -12.95 2.22 -26.28
CA LYS A 60 -13.15 2.42 -27.72
C LYS A 60 -11.84 2.63 -28.49
N THR A 61 -10.79 3.04 -27.79
CA THR A 61 -9.47 3.31 -28.35
C THR A 61 -8.39 2.38 -27.82
N ILE A 62 -8.77 1.23 -27.24
CA ILE A 62 -7.84 0.30 -26.55
C ILE A 62 -6.73 -0.27 -27.46
N ALA A 63 -6.91 -0.23 -28.77
CA ALA A 63 -5.89 -0.65 -29.74
C ALA A 63 -4.72 0.35 -29.87
N LEU A 64 -4.85 1.55 -29.32
CA LEU A 64 -3.82 2.58 -29.32
C LEU A 64 -3.03 2.56 -28.01
N TYR A 65 -1.74 2.91 -28.08
CA TYR A 65 -0.96 3.14 -26.87
C TYR A 65 -1.58 4.27 -26.04
N PRO A 66 -1.51 4.18 -24.69
CA PRO A 66 -1.92 5.28 -23.84
C PRO A 66 -1.01 6.50 -24.02
N ASP A 67 -1.43 7.67 -23.51
CA ASP A 67 -0.52 8.80 -23.36
C ASP A 67 0.62 8.41 -22.39
N GLY A 68 1.83 8.30 -22.91
CA GLY A 68 3.00 7.92 -22.12
C GLY A 68 3.39 8.95 -21.05
N ASN A 69 2.98 10.21 -21.20
CA ASN A 69 3.17 11.27 -20.20
C ASN A 69 2.01 11.36 -19.20
N GLY A 70 0.82 10.85 -19.56
CA GLY A 70 -0.39 10.91 -18.75
C GLY A 70 -0.84 12.34 -18.49
N PHE A 71 -0.90 13.17 -19.53
CA PHE A 71 -1.13 14.61 -19.42
C PHE A 71 -2.39 14.92 -18.61
N GLU A 72 -3.54 14.34 -18.98
CA GLU A 72 -4.82 14.62 -18.31
C GLU A 72 -4.79 14.23 -16.83
N LEU A 73 -4.21 13.07 -16.49
CA LEU A 73 -4.10 12.63 -15.09
C LEU A 73 -3.13 13.51 -14.31
N LYS A 74 -2.00 13.90 -14.90
CA LYS A 74 -1.07 14.83 -14.24
C LYS A 74 -1.68 16.21 -14.06
N ASP A 75 -2.45 16.70 -15.04
CA ASP A 75 -3.16 17.97 -14.93
C ASP A 75 -4.19 17.93 -13.78
N ALA A 76 -5.02 16.90 -13.72
CA ALA A 76 -5.98 16.70 -12.63
C ALA A 76 -5.30 16.64 -11.24
N LEU A 77 -4.18 15.94 -11.13
CA LEU A 77 -3.39 15.88 -9.89
C LEU A 77 -2.73 17.22 -9.56
N SER A 78 -2.21 17.92 -10.58
CA SER A 78 -1.61 19.25 -10.46
C SER A 78 -2.61 20.27 -9.90
N LEU A 79 -3.83 20.27 -10.44
CA LEU A 79 -4.92 21.13 -9.97
C LEU A 79 -5.32 20.76 -8.54
N ARG A 80 -5.50 19.48 -8.24
CA ARG A 80 -5.89 18.98 -6.91
C ARG A 80 -4.90 19.38 -5.80
N TYR A 81 -3.61 19.23 -6.08
CA TYR A 81 -2.55 19.46 -5.09
C TYR A 81 -1.86 20.82 -5.22
N ARG A 82 -2.20 21.62 -6.22
CA ARG A 82 -1.60 22.93 -6.50
C ARG A 82 -0.06 22.84 -6.62
N ILE A 83 0.39 21.86 -7.39
CA ILE A 83 1.81 21.62 -7.68
C ILE A 83 2.04 21.52 -9.20
N GLU A 84 3.26 21.72 -9.64
CA GLU A 84 3.63 21.59 -11.05
C GLU A 84 3.57 20.13 -11.52
N ALA A 85 3.10 19.87 -12.75
CA ALA A 85 3.03 18.54 -13.35
C ALA A 85 4.40 17.85 -13.44
N ALA A 86 5.49 18.61 -13.54
CA ALA A 86 6.87 18.11 -13.51
C ALA A 86 7.26 17.44 -12.17
N ARG A 87 6.48 17.66 -11.12
CA ARG A 87 6.67 17.06 -9.79
C ARG A 87 5.88 15.77 -9.59
N ILE A 88 5.21 15.27 -10.64
CA ILE A 88 4.32 14.11 -10.60
C ILE A 88 4.92 12.96 -11.40
N VAL A 89 4.99 11.79 -10.78
CA VAL A 89 5.37 10.52 -11.42
C VAL A 89 4.18 9.59 -11.40
N LEU A 90 3.81 9.01 -12.54
CA LEU A 90 2.72 8.04 -12.67
C LEU A 90 3.25 6.61 -12.75
N GLY A 91 2.53 5.64 -12.18
CA GLY A 91 2.95 4.24 -12.22
C GLY A 91 1.82 3.21 -12.08
N ASN A 92 2.19 1.96 -12.25
CA ASN A 92 1.33 0.79 -12.11
C ASN A 92 0.97 0.49 -10.64
N GLY A 93 0.26 1.41 -9.98
CA GLY A 93 0.01 1.42 -8.56
C GLY A 93 1.17 2.05 -7.78
N SER A 94 0.99 2.24 -6.46
CA SER A 94 2.05 2.77 -5.60
C SER A 94 3.29 1.87 -5.51
N ASN A 95 3.16 0.57 -5.75
CA ASN A 95 4.31 -0.34 -5.81
C ASN A 95 5.36 0.13 -6.84
N ASP A 96 4.91 0.59 -8.01
CA ASP A 96 5.79 1.15 -9.04
C ASP A 96 6.59 2.34 -8.51
N MET A 97 5.97 3.18 -7.66
CA MET A 97 6.65 4.33 -7.04
C MET A 97 7.80 3.90 -6.14
N LEU A 98 7.60 2.83 -5.37
CA LEU A 98 8.62 2.26 -4.48
C LEU A 98 9.79 1.66 -5.28
N GLU A 99 9.47 0.91 -6.34
CA GLU A 99 10.47 0.32 -7.23
C GLU A 99 11.22 1.39 -8.03
N LEU A 100 10.52 2.40 -8.56
CA LEU A 100 11.15 3.50 -9.30
C LEU A 100 12.07 4.32 -8.40
N ALA A 101 11.70 4.57 -7.13
CA ALA A 101 12.57 5.22 -6.18
C ALA A 101 13.83 4.39 -5.91
N ALA A 102 13.68 3.07 -5.69
CA ALA A 102 14.82 2.19 -5.51
C ALA A 102 15.72 2.13 -6.76
N ARG A 103 15.14 1.97 -7.95
CA ARG A 103 15.87 1.88 -9.22
C ARG A 103 16.58 3.18 -9.62
N ALA A 104 16.00 4.34 -9.26
CA ALA A 104 16.59 5.64 -9.58
C ALA A 104 17.73 6.04 -8.63
N PHE A 105 17.68 5.62 -7.36
CA PHE A 105 18.55 6.17 -6.32
C PHE A 105 19.40 5.14 -5.58
N LEU A 106 19.17 3.85 -5.78
CA LEU A 106 19.97 2.78 -5.18
C LEU A 106 20.73 1.98 -6.24
N SER A 107 21.89 1.50 -5.85
CA SER A 107 22.72 0.56 -6.60
C SER A 107 23.33 -0.49 -5.66
N VAL A 108 24.08 -1.43 -6.22
CA VAL A 108 24.76 -2.47 -5.45
C VAL A 108 25.65 -1.83 -4.37
N GLY A 109 25.46 -2.25 -3.12
CA GLY A 109 26.19 -1.74 -1.95
C GLY A 109 25.54 -0.55 -1.25
N ASP A 110 24.55 0.12 -1.86
CA ASP A 110 23.77 1.16 -1.21
C ASP A 110 22.84 0.55 -0.14
N LYS A 111 22.29 1.40 0.71
CA LYS A 111 21.42 0.97 1.81
C LYS A 111 20.11 1.74 1.83
N ALA A 112 19.02 1.02 2.16
CA ALA A 112 17.72 1.60 2.47
C ALA A 112 17.25 1.18 3.86
N VAL A 113 16.61 2.08 4.59
CA VAL A 113 16.09 1.84 5.94
C VAL A 113 14.57 1.76 5.89
N PHE A 114 14.01 0.82 6.63
CA PHE A 114 12.57 0.66 6.86
C PHE A 114 12.32 -0.01 8.22
N SER A 115 11.11 0.12 8.75
CA SER A 115 10.73 -0.51 10.01
C SER A 115 10.49 -2.01 9.82
N ALA A 116 10.73 -2.81 10.83
CA ALA A 116 10.19 -4.16 10.94
C ALA A 116 8.66 -4.10 10.85
N HIS A 117 8.04 -5.18 10.35
CA HIS A 117 6.59 -5.24 10.09
C HIS A 117 6.08 -4.17 9.10
N ALA A 118 6.97 -3.55 8.28
CA ALA A 118 6.58 -2.65 7.22
C ALA A 118 6.24 -3.40 5.91
N PHE A 119 5.70 -2.68 4.94
CA PHE A 119 5.21 -3.28 3.70
C PHE A 119 6.30 -4.05 2.95
N ALA A 120 5.99 -5.30 2.57
CA ALA A 120 6.94 -6.27 2.01
C ALA A 120 7.66 -5.79 0.73
N ILE A 121 7.13 -4.80 0.03
CA ILE A 121 7.75 -4.28 -1.19
C ILE A 121 9.03 -3.49 -0.87
N TYR A 122 9.18 -2.88 0.31
CA TYR A 122 10.39 -2.11 0.64
C TYR A 122 11.66 -2.98 0.62
N PRO A 123 11.73 -4.11 1.35
CA PRO A 123 12.88 -5.01 1.23
C PRO A 123 13.02 -5.60 -0.17
N LEU A 124 11.93 -5.96 -0.85
CA LEU A 124 11.98 -6.55 -2.19
C LEU A 124 12.53 -5.58 -3.23
N ALA A 125 12.03 -4.33 -3.28
CA ALA A 125 12.52 -3.30 -4.20
C ALA A 125 13.98 -2.94 -3.92
N THR A 126 14.38 -2.87 -2.65
CA THR A 126 15.77 -2.64 -2.24
C THR A 126 16.68 -3.77 -2.70
N GLN A 127 16.31 -5.02 -2.44
CA GLN A 127 17.10 -6.19 -2.81
C GLN A 127 17.18 -6.36 -4.33
N ALA A 128 16.11 -6.05 -5.07
CA ALA A 128 16.06 -6.21 -6.52
C ALA A 128 17.09 -5.37 -7.28
N VAL A 129 17.57 -4.28 -6.69
CA VAL A 129 18.64 -3.43 -7.24
C VAL A 129 20.03 -3.75 -6.65
N GLY A 130 20.14 -4.80 -5.82
CA GLY A 130 21.39 -5.21 -5.17
C GLY A 130 21.78 -4.33 -3.97
N ALA A 131 20.88 -3.49 -3.49
CA ALA A 131 21.08 -2.70 -2.29
C ALA A 131 20.74 -3.51 -1.03
N THR A 132 21.19 -3.05 0.13
CA THR A 132 20.98 -3.70 1.42
C THR A 132 19.85 -3.03 2.18
N GLY A 133 18.83 -3.80 2.55
CA GLY A 133 17.76 -3.35 3.44
C GLY A 133 18.19 -3.40 4.90
N ILE A 134 18.01 -2.29 5.62
CA ILE A 134 18.23 -2.17 7.07
C ILE A 134 16.87 -2.13 7.74
N SER A 135 16.46 -3.27 8.31
CA SER A 135 15.23 -3.37 9.07
C SER A 135 15.46 -2.87 10.51
N VAL A 136 14.70 -1.87 10.93
CA VAL A 136 14.74 -1.30 12.29
C VAL A 136 13.62 -1.92 13.13
N PRO A 137 13.88 -2.39 14.35
CA PRO A 137 12.84 -2.93 15.21
C PRO A 137 11.67 -1.96 15.40
N ALA A 138 10.46 -2.48 15.36
CA ALA A 138 9.24 -1.69 15.56
C ALA A 138 8.98 -1.43 17.05
N ILE A 139 8.35 -0.30 17.37
CA ILE A 139 7.79 0.00 18.68
C ILE A 139 6.26 -0.08 18.58
N ASN A 140 5.63 -0.91 19.41
CA ASN A 140 4.16 -1.09 19.37
C ASN A 140 3.63 -1.36 17.97
N PHE A 141 4.32 -2.20 17.19
CA PHE A 141 4.03 -2.51 15.77
C PHE A 141 4.14 -1.33 14.79
N GLY A 142 4.56 -0.15 15.27
CA GLY A 142 4.75 1.06 14.46
C GLY A 142 6.22 1.38 14.20
N HIS A 143 6.46 2.47 13.51
CA HIS A 143 7.80 2.93 13.18
C HIS A 143 8.46 3.62 14.39
N ASP A 144 9.67 3.19 14.76
CA ASP A 144 10.55 3.95 15.65
C ASP A 144 11.36 4.96 14.82
N LEU A 145 10.82 6.16 14.66
CA LEU A 145 11.47 7.21 13.85
C LEU A 145 12.85 7.59 14.39
N ASN A 146 13.07 7.55 15.71
CA ASN A 146 14.36 7.87 16.31
C ASN A 146 15.42 6.79 15.97
N ALA A 147 15.06 5.52 16.07
CA ALA A 147 15.94 4.42 15.71
C ALA A 147 16.17 4.40 14.18
N MET A 148 15.14 4.67 13.36
CA MET A 148 15.27 4.78 11.91
C MET A 148 16.21 5.92 11.49
N LEU A 149 16.12 7.10 12.15
CA LEU A 149 17.04 8.22 11.91
C LEU A 149 18.48 7.83 12.24
N LYS A 150 18.69 7.25 13.43
CA LYS A 150 20.04 6.78 13.84
C LYS A 150 20.60 5.75 12.87
N ALA A 151 19.79 4.78 12.44
CA ALA A 151 20.19 3.75 11.48
C ALA A 151 20.52 4.38 10.11
N ALA A 152 19.70 5.29 9.61
CA ALA A 152 19.90 5.95 8.33
C ALA A 152 21.22 6.72 8.28
N VAL A 153 21.53 7.46 9.34
CA VAL A 153 22.79 8.23 9.46
C VAL A 153 23.99 7.29 9.64
N ALA A 154 23.95 6.36 10.60
CA ALA A 154 25.06 5.48 10.92
C ALA A 154 25.41 4.53 9.76
N GLN A 155 24.40 4.08 9.02
CA GLN A 155 24.58 3.19 7.87
C GLN A 155 24.80 3.93 6.55
N GLN A 156 24.79 5.27 6.55
CA GLN A 156 24.88 6.09 5.35
C GLN A 156 23.84 5.68 4.30
N ALA A 157 22.59 5.45 4.74
CA ALA A 157 21.51 5.05 3.86
C ALA A 157 21.21 6.16 2.84
N LYS A 158 20.80 5.78 1.63
CA LYS A 158 20.35 6.72 0.60
C LYS A 158 18.84 6.91 0.60
N LEU A 159 18.09 5.93 1.14
CA LEU A 159 16.64 5.90 1.09
C LEU A 159 16.06 5.41 2.42
N VAL A 160 14.98 6.05 2.85
CA VAL A 160 14.14 5.61 3.99
C VAL A 160 12.71 5.43 3.51
N PHE A 161 12.10 4.28 3.81
CA PHE A 161 10.68 4.04 3.55
C PHE A 161 9.88 4.16 4.84
N ILE A 162 8.81 4.95 4.79
CA ILE A 162 7.84 5.13 5.89
C ILE A 162 6.44 4.92 5.34
N ALA A 163 5.72 3.90 5.81
CA ALA A 163 4.30 3.73 5.50
C ALA A 163 3.45 4.42 6.55
N ASN A 164 2.53 5.31 6.14
CA ASN A 164 1.66 6.00 7.08
C ASN A 164 0.25 6.25 6.51
N PRO A 165 -0.75 5.47 6.94
CA PRO A 165 -0.74 4.32 7.87
C PRO A 165 0.09 3.11 7.39
N ASN A 166 0.67 2.38 8.37
CA ASN A 166 1.50 1.21 8.06
C ASN A 166 0.65 -0.02 7.67
N ASN A 167 1.14 -0.79 6.72
CA ASN A 167 0.62 -2.10 6.37
C ASN A 167 1.72 -3.16 6.62
N PRO A 168 1.46 -4.21 7.42
CA PRO A 168 0.15 -4.78 7.77
C PRO A 168 -0.43 -4.37 9.14
N THR A 169 0.21 -3.53 9.90
CA THR A 169 -0.15 -3.30 11.30
C THR A 169 -1.29 -2.29 11.51
N GLY A 170 -1.47 -1.36 10.56
CA GLY A 170 -2.47 -0.29 10.65
C GLY A 170 -2.03 0.91 11.48
N THR A 171 -0.86 0.87 12.11
CA THR A 171 -0.35 1.95 12.98
C THR A 171 -0.13 3.24 12.22
N PHE A 172 -0.19 4.35 12.94
CA PHE A 172 -0.14 5.70 12.37
C PHE A 172 0.84 6.59 13.15
N LEU A 173 1.55 7.43 12.40
CA LEU A 173 2.42 8.48 12.91
C LEU A 173 1.73 9.84 12.73
N ASN A 174 1.71 10.66 13.77
CA ASN A 174 1.16 12.00 13.64
C ASN A 174 2.10 12.93 12.85
N ALA A 175 1.56 14.04 12.33
CA ALA A 175 2.30 14.99 11.53
C ALA A 175 3.51 15.61 12.24
N ALA A 176 3.40 15.85 13.56
CA ALA A 176 4.46 16.50 14.33
C ALA A 176 5.71 15.59 14.41
N ASP A 177 5.51 14.28 14.67
CA ASP A 177 6.61 13.32 14.74
C ASP A 177 7.29 13.15 13.37
N LEU A 178 6.50 13.10 12.28
CA LEU A 178 7.04 13.05 10.92
C LEU A 178 7.86 14.29 10.58
N LEU A 179 7.39 15.49 10.93
CA LEU A 179 8.11 16.74 10.68
C LEU A 179 9.40 16.83 11.49
N ILE A 180 9.41 16.38 12.75
CA ILE A 180 10.63 16.30 13.57
C ILE A 180 11.64 15.38 12.91
N PHE A 181 11.20 14.20 12.44
CA PHE A 181 12.05 13.24 11.74
C PHE A 181 12.63 13.83 10.44
N LEU A 182 11.77 14.44 9.60
CA LEU A 182 12.20 15.03 8.32
C LEU A 182 13.22 16.16 8.51
N ARG A 183 13.05 17.02 9.55
CA ARG A 183 14.00 18.09 9.88
C ARG A 183 15.34 17.57 10.40
N ALA A 184 15.33 16.45 11.11
CA ALA A 184 16.54 15.83 11.65
C ALA A 184 17.32 15.01 10.63
N LEU A 185 16.65 14.56 9.55
CA LEU A 185 17.29 13.71 8.54
C LEU A 185 18.20 14.53 7.62
N PRO A 186 19.44 14.08 7.35
CA PRO A 186 20.32 14.73 6.39
C PRO A 186 19.67 14.83 5.00
N PRO A 187 19.75 16.00 4.31
CA PRO A 187 19.01 16.25 3.06
C PRO A 187 19.45 15.37 1.87
N GLN A 188 20.61 14.71 1.96
CA GLN A 188 21.07 13.74 0.97
C GLN A 188 20.41 12.36 1.09
N ILE A 189 19.62 12.10 2.15
CA ILE A 189 18.86 10.87 2.33
C ILE A 189 17.42 11.13 1.88
N LEU A 190 16.96 10.39 0.86
CA LEU A 190 15.59 10.48 0.38
C LEU A 190 14.62 9.75 1.33
N VAL A 191 13.42 10.28 1.46
CA VAL A 191 12.32 9.65 2.21
C VAL A 191 11.18 9.35 1.27
N VAL A 192 10.74 8.10 1.21
CA VAL A 192 9.46 7.73 0.60
C VAL A 192 8.42 7.61 1.71
N LEU A 193 7.50 8.55 1.75
CA LEU A 193 6.31 8.52 2.60
C LEU A 193 5.18 7.85 1.80
N ASP A 194 4.89 6.60 2.13
CA ASP A 194 3.86 5.80 1.47
C ASP A 194 2.52 6.01 2.16
N GLU A 195 1.66 6.76 1.51
CA GLU A 195 0.33 7.17 1.98
C GLU A 195 -0.80 6.39 1.28
N ALA A 196 -0.61 5.10 1.04
CA ALA A 196 -1.60 4.27 0.34
C ALA A 196 -2.98 4.21 1.02
N TYR A 197 -3.07 4.58 2.30
CA TYR A 197 -4.30 4.57 3.10
C TYR A 197 -4.72 5.95 3.61
N ASN A 198 -4.16 7.03 3.07
CA ASN A 198 -4.36 8.40 3.54
C ASN A 198 -5.84 8.83 3.54
N GLU A 199 -6.63 8.38 2.57
CA GLU A 199 -8.05 8.70 2.44
C GLU A 199 -8.92 8.09 3.55
N TYR A 200 -8.40 7.08 4.28
CA TYR A 200 -9.10 6.43 5.39
C TYR A 200 -8.84 7.10 6.74
N LEU A 201 -7.93 8.07 6.82
CA LEU A 201 -7.62 8.75 8.06
C LEU A 201 -8.85 9.49 8.62
N PRO A 202 -9.16 9.34 9.92
CA PRO A 202 -10.11 10.18 10.61
C PRO A 202 -9.75 11.66 10.45
N GLU A 203 -10.74 12.56 10.44
CA GLU A 203 -10.55 13.97 10.14
C GLU A 203 -9.49 14.64 11.03
N GLN A 204 -9.51 14.32 12.33
CA GLN A 204 -8.56 14.85 13.31
C GLN A 204 -7.11 14.37 13.11
N ASN A 205 -6.90 13.33 12.32
CA ASN A 205 -5.58 12.77 12.02
C ASN A 205 -5.06 13.18 10.64
N ARG A 206 -5.88 13.85 9.83
CA ARG A 206 -5.48 14.28 8.49
C ARG A 206 -4.42 15.38 8.56
N TYR A 207 -3.49 15.31 7.62
CA TYR A 207 -2.44 16.31 7.45
C TYR A 207 -2.13 16.52 5.96
N ASP A 208 -1.55 17.66 5.62
CA ASP A 208 -1.16 18.00 4.24
C ASP A 208 0.34 17.80 4.03
N SER A 209 0.72 16.53 3.76
CA SER A 209 2.10 16.17 3.43
C SER A 209 2.59 16.83 2.13
N VAL A 210 1.69 17.16 1.20
CA VAL A 210 2.07 17.76 -0.08
C VAL A 210 2.68 19.15 0.14
N SER A 211 2.17 19.92 1.10
CA SER A 211 2.76 21.22 1.47
C SER A 211 4.22 21.10 1.93
N TRP A 212 4.59 19.96 2.53
CA TRP A 212 5.95 19.69 3.03
C TRP A 212 6.99 19.58 1.93
N LEU A 213 6.59 19.29 0.70
CA LEU A 213 7.51 19.23 -0.46
C LEU A 213 8.23 20.56 -0.73
N ARG A 214 7.77 21.68 -0.16
CA ARG A 214 8.44 22.97 -0.25
C ARG A 214 9.62 23.10 0.70
N GLU A 215 9.51 22.48 1.89
CA GLU A 215 10.54 22.49 2.94
C GLU A 215 11.52 21.30 2.76
N PHE A 216 11.03 20.15 2.30
CA PHE A 216 11.80 18.91 2.20
C PHE A 216 11.94 18.45 0.74
N PRO A 217 12.98 18.91 0.01
CA PRO A 217 13.19 18.50 -1.39
C PRO A 217 13.56 17.03 -1.56
N ASN A 218 13.95 16.35 -0.47
CA ASN A 218 14.27 14.92 -0.40
C ASN A 218 13.05 14.04 -0.06
N LEU A 219 11.83 14.60 0.04
CA LEU A 219 10.60 13.86 0.29
C LEU A 219 9.97 13.39 -1.03
N ILE A 220 9.54 12.13 -1.07
CA ILE A 220 8.73 11.51 -2.10
C ILE A 220 7.45 11.03 -1.42
N ILE A 221 6.29 11.50 -1.85
CA ILE A 221 4.98 11.06 -1.34
C ILE A 221 4.40 10.08 -2.34
N SER A 222 4.12 8.85 -1.92
CA SER A 222 3.53 7.79 -2.75
C SER A 222 2.05 7.62 -2.41
N ARG A 223 1.18 7.61 -3.42
CA ARG A 223 -0.28 7.42 -3.29
C ARG A 223 -0.83 6.45 -4.33
N THR A 224 -2.01 5.91 -4.09
CA THR A 224 -2.61 4.90 -4.95
C THR A 224 -4.10 5.11 -5.17
N PHE A 225 -4.59 4.74 -6.34
CA PHE A 225 -6.03 4.62 -6.61
C PHE A 225 -6.58 3.22 -6.27
N SER A 226 -5.73 2.29 -5.84
CA SER A 226 -6.11 0.89 -5.58
C SER A 226 -7.00 0.71 -4.34
N LYS A 227 -6.98 1.65 -3.39
CA LYS A 227 -7.63 1.50 -2.08
C LYS A 227 -8.95 2.28 -2.03
N ALA A 228 -8.97 3.49 -1.51
CA ALA A 228 -10.19 4.27 -1.34
C ALA A 228 -10.94 4.54 -2.65
N TYR A 229 -10.25 4.69 -3.75
CA TYR A 229 -10.86 4.90 -5.07
C TYR A 229 -11.37 3.62 -5.75
N GLY A 230 -11.07 2.43 -5.20
CA GLY A 230 -11.58 1.15 -5.70
C GLY A 230 -11.02 0.69 -7.04
N LEU A 231 -9.91 1.25 -7.51
CA LEU A 231 -9.32 0.95 -8.82
C LEU A 231 -8.17 -0.07 -8.76
N ALA A 232 -8.22 -1.01 -7.81
CA ALA A 232 -7.13 -1.98 -7.58
C ALA A 232 -6.75 -2.78 -8.85
N GLY A 233 -7.74 -3.20 -9.63
CA GLY A 233 -7.55 -3.98 -10.87
C GLY A 233 -6.91 -3.19 -12.01
N LEU A 234 -7.03 -1.87 -12.01
CA LEU A 234 -6.49 -1.00 -13.07
C LEU A 234 -5.00 -0.71 -12.90
N ARG A 235 -4.44 -0.93 -11.69
CA ARG A 235 -3.03 -0.73 -11.41
C ARG A 235 -2.59 0.71 -11.70
N VAL A 236 -3.10 1.68 -10.96
CA VAL A 236 -2.70 3.09 -11.10
C VAL A 236 -2.38 3.71 -9.74
N GLY A 237 -1.29 4.45 -9.70
CA GLY A 237 -0.80 5.21 -8.57
C GLY A 237 0.15 6.30 -9.02
N TYR A 238 0.61 7.10 -8.09
CA TYR A 238 1.48 8.23 -8.40
C TYR A 238 2.39 8.58 -7.22
N ALA A 239 3.48 9.30 -7.54
CA ALA A 239 4.30 9.97 -6.54
C ALA A 239 4.32 11.47 -6.80
N LEU A 240 4.48 12.22 -5.72
CA LEU A 240 4.71 13.66 -5.70
C LEU A 240 6.08 13.91 -5.08
N ALA A 241 6.94 14.68 -5.75
CA ALA A 241 8.32 14.89 -5.30
C ALA A 241 8.88 16.24 -5.77
N ASN A 242 10.10 16.54 -5.42
CA ASN A 242 10.87 17.60 -6.08
C ASN A 242 11.01 17.29 -7.57
N ALA A 243 10.97 18.30 -8.45
CA ALA A 243 11.01 18.11 -9.89
C ALA A 243 12.26 17.32 -10.37
N GLN A 244 13.43 17.53 -9.75
CA GLN A 244 14.64 16.79 -10.08
C GLN A 244 14.54 15.31 -9.66
N VAL A 245 13.93 15.02 -8.51
CA VAL A 245 13.67 13.64 -8.04
C VAL A 245 12.66 12.95 -8.97
N ALA A 246 11.58 13.65 -9.32
CA ALA A 246 10.57 13.15 -10.25
C ALA A 246 11.16 12.87 -11.64
N ASP A 247 12.05 13.73 -12.16
CA ASP A 247 12.76 13.51 -13.43
C ASP A 247 13.59 12.22 -13.39
N MET A 248 14.38 11.99 -12.32
CA MET A 248 15.16 10.75 -12.18
C MET A 248 14.27 9.50 -12.13
N MET A 249 13.16 9.54 -11.42
CA MET A 249 12.20 8.43 -11.40
C MET A 249 11.56 8.21 -12.78
N ASN A 250 11.22 9.26 -13.50
CA ASN A 250 10.65 9.17 -14.86
C ASN A 250 11.64 8.57 -15.87
N ARG A 251 12.97 8.74 -15.71
CA ARG A 251 13.99 8.14 -16.58
C ARG A 251 14.06 6.62 -16.52
N VAL A 252 13.71 6.03 -15.37
CA VAL A 252 13.71 4.56 -15.17
C VAL A 252 12.32 3.95 -15.27
N ARG A 253 11.29 4.77 -15.50
CA ARG A 253 9.91 4.35 -15.71
C ARG A 253 9.76 3.66 -17.07
N GLN A 254 9.00 2.57 -17.13
CA GLN A 254 8.67 1.91 -18.38
C GLN A 254 7.83 2.84 -19.27
N PRO A 255 8.10 2.92 -20.57
CA PRO A 255 7.23 3.65 -21.50
C PRO A 255 5.80 3.11 -21.44
N PHE A 256 4.81 4.00 -21.46
CA PHE A 256 3.39 3.63 -21.47
C PHE A 256 2.93 2.75 -20.31
N ASN A 257 3.59 2.84 -19.15
CA ASN A 257 3.35 1.95 -17.99
C ASN A 257 1.94 2.04 -17.41
N VAL A 258 1.24 3.18 -17.50
CA VAL A 258 -0.14 3.33 -17.04
C VAL A 258 -1.08 3.24 -18.23
N ASN A 259 -1.95 2.23 -18.25
CA ASN A 259 -2.87 1.97 -19.36
C ASN A 259 -3.97 3.03 -19.48
N SER A 260 -4.61 3.13 -20.67
CA SER A 260 -5.60 4.16 -21.01
C SER A 260 -6.82 4.11 -20.09
N LEU A 261 -7.32 2.90 -19.77
CA LEU A 261 -8.48 2.73 -18.87
C LEU A 261 -8.17 3.25 -17.47
N ALA A 262 -6.95 2.97 -16.98
CA ALA A 262 -6.48 3.42 -15.68
C ALA A 262 -6.36 4.95 -15.61
N GLN A 263 -5.82 5.59 -16.65
CA GLN A 263 -5.70 7.06 -16.70
C GLN A 263 -7.08 7.71 -16.70
N ALA A 264 -7.98 7.29 -17.59
CA ALA A 264 -9.35 7.83 -17.68
C ALA A 264 -10.14 7.63 -16.37
N ALA A 265 -10.10 6.41 -15.81
CA ALA A 265 -10.78 6.09 -14.56
C ALA A 265 -10.23 6.91 -13.37
N ALA A 266 -8.91 7.11 -13.30
CA ALA A 266 -8.29 7.88 -12.23
C ALA A 266 -8.69 9.36 -12.29
N VAL A 267 -8.71 9.97 -13.49
CA VAL A 267 -9.19 11.34 -13.68
C VAL A 267 -10.64 11.48 -13.19
N ALA A 268 -11.52 10.58 -13.61
CA ALA A 268 -12.93 10.59 -13.20
C ALA A 268 -13.11 10.34 -11.69
N ALA A 269 -12.34 9.41 -11.11
CA ALA A 269 -12.38 9.10 -9.68
C ALA A 269 -11.93 10.28 -8.81
N LEU A 270 -10.98 11.12 -9.26
CA LEU A 270 -10.57 12.33 -8.56
C LEU A 270 -11.69 13.37 -8.45
N GLN A 271 -12.67 13.35 -9.37
CA GLN A 271 -13.81 14.25 -9.38
C GLN A 271 -14.96 13.77 -8.47
N ASP A 272 -14.99 12.47 -8.10
CA ASP A 272 -16.05 11.89 -7.28
C ASP A 272 -15.68 11.89 -5.78
N GLU A 273 -15.65 13.07 -5.20
CA GLU A 273 -15.40 13.20 -3.75
C GLU A 273 -16.50 12.57 -2.90
N ALA A 274 -17.73 12.47 -3.43
CA ALA A 274 -18.84 11.83 -2.74
C ALA A 274 -18.58 10.34 -2.54
N PHE A 275 -18.04 9.66 -3.55
CA PHE A 275 -17.65 8.25 -3.45
C PHE A 275 -16.54 8.03 -2.41
N VAL A 276 -15.54 8.90 -2.37
CA VAL A 276 -14.46 8.80 -1.38
C VAL A 276 -14.98 9.02 0.05
N ARG A 277 -15.90 9.97 0.24
CA ARG A 277 -16.58 10.18 1.54
C ARG A 277 -17.37 8.94 1.95
N LEU A 278 -18.20 8.38 1.06
CA LEU A 278 -18.97 7.16 1.32
C LEU A 278 -18.06 5.98 1.69
N THR A 279 -16.92 5.83 0.98
CA THR A 279 -15.89 4.82 1.28
C THR A 279 -15.32 5.02 2.69
N HIS A 280 -15.00 6.24 3.07
CA HIS A 280 -14.48 6.57 4.39
C HIS A 280 -15.49 6.25 5.50
N GLU A 281 -16.75 6.66 5.33
CA GLU A 281 -17.83 6.40 6.29
C GLU A 281 -18.10 4.90 6.46
N LEU A 282 -18.12 4.15 5.36
CA LEU A 282 -18.26 2.69 5.41
C LEU A 282 -17.10 2.06 6.18
N ASN A 283 -15.88 2.53 5.91
CA ASN A 283 -14.70 2.02 6.61
C ASN A 283 -14.77 2.28 8.12
N LEU A 284 -15.22 3.44 8.55
CA LEU A 284 -15.37 3.75 9.99
C LEU A 284 -16.35 2.78 10.66
N ARG A 285 -17.56 2.59 10.09
CA ARG A 285 -18.55 1.67 10.64
C ARG A 285 -18.07 0.22 10.63
N GLY A 286 -17.45 -0.21 9.54
CA GLY A 286 -16.92 -1.57 9.43
C GLY A 286 -15.70 -1.81 10.34
N MET A 287 -14.89 -0.78 10.61
CA MET A 287 -13.81 -0.83 11.57
C MET A 287 -14.35 -1.10 12.99
N GLU A 288 -15.36 -0.33 13.42
CA GLU A 288 -16.05 -0.51 14.70
C GLU A 288 -16.64 -1.94 14.79
N GLN A 289 -17.41 -2.38 13.79
CA GLN A 289 -17.98 -3.72 13.75
C GLN A 289 -16.94 -4.83 13.92
N ILE A 290 -15.81 -4.74 13.20
CA ILE A 290 -14.74 -5.76 13.29
C ILE A 290 -14.02 -5.71 14.63
N THR A 291 -13.68 -4.52 15.14
CA THR A 291 -12.94 -4.39 16.40
C THR A 291 -13.78 -4.81 17.61
N ASP A 292 -15.07 -4.48 17.62
CA ASP A 292 -16.00 -4.90 18.65
C ASP A 292 -16.19 -6.41 18.63
N GLY A 293 -16.44 -7.00 17.45
CA GLY A 293 -16.57 -8.45 17.32
C GLY A 293 -15.29 -9.21 17.71
N LEU A 294 -14.11 -8.71 17.40
CA LEU A 294 -12.85 -9.29 17.86
C LEU A 294 -12.71 -9.22 19.39
N THR A 295 -13.13 -8.10 19.99
CA THR A 295 -13.10 -7.89 21.44
C THR A 295 -14.09 -8.83 22.15
N GLU A 296 -15.29 -9.02 21.63
CA GLU A 296 -16.28 -9.97 22.13
C GLU A 296 -15.77 -11.42 22.07
N LEU A 297 -14.96 -11.75 21.07
CA LEU A 297 -14.29 -13.05 20.96
C LEU A 297 -13.04 -13.17 21.83
N GLY A 298 -12.70 -12.14 22.61
CA GLY A 298 -11.53 -12.13 23.50
C GLY A 298 -10.20 -12.05 22.75
N LEU A 299 -10.18 -11.51 21.52
CA LEU A 299 -8.99 -11.42 20.67
C LEU A 299 -8.37 -10.02 20.72
N GLU A 300 -7.06 -9.97 20.98
CA GLU A 300 -6.28 -8.73 20.91
C GLU A 300 -6.12 -8.29 19.45
N HIS A 301 -6.27 -6.99 19.16
CA HIS A 301 -6.03 -6.43 17.85
C HIS A 301 -5.16 -5.16 17.92
N ILE A 302 -4.50 -4.84 16.82
CA ILE A 302 -3.70 -3.64 16.71
C ILE A 302 -4.61 -2.49 16.24
N PRO A 303 -4.69 -1.34 16.94
CA PRO A 303 -5.42 -0.17 16.48
C PRO A 303 -4.99 0.23 15.05
N SER A 304 -5.96 0.37 14.16
CA SER A 304 -5.68 0.56 12.74
C SER A 304 -6.29 1.85 12.19
N PHE A 305 -5.51 2.53 11.34
CA PHE A 305 -5.89 3.73 10.59
C PHE A 305 -6.03 3.44 9.08
N GLY A 306 -5.95 2.17 8.67
CA GLY A 306 -6.21 1.73 7.30
C GLY A 306 -7.63 1.21 7.10
N ASN A 307 -7.84 0.41 6.05
CA ASN A 307 -9.09 -0.32 5.80
C ASN A 307 -8.96 -1.81 6.13
N PHE A 308 -8.29 -2.13 7.20
CA PHE A 308 -8.04 -3.49 7.69
C PHE A 308 -7.69 -3.48 9.18
N VAL A 309 -7.80 -4.64 9.82
CA VAL A 309 -7.37 -4.87 11.21
C VAL A 309 -6.45 -6.08 11.26
N SER A 310 -5.32 -5.97 11.96
CA SER A 310 -4.47 -7.11 12.31
C SER A 310 -4.74 -7.54 13.74
N PHE A 311 -5.07 -8.81 13.93
CA PHE A 311 -5.44 -9.36 15.24
C PHE A 311 -4.60 -10.59 15.57
N LYS A 312 -4.33 -10.74 16.88
CA LYS A 312 -3.52 -11.83 17.41
C LYS A 312 -4.36 -13.07 17.63
N ILE A 313 -3.86 -14.21 17.21
CA ILE A 313 -4.57 -15.46 17.31
C ILE A 313 -3.60 -16.62 17.47
N LYS A 314 -3.88 -17.51 18.43
CA LYS A 314 -3.10 -18.73 18.61
C LYS A 314 -3.33 -19.67 17.44
N ASP A 315 -2.27 -20.25 16.91
CA ASP A 315 -2.31 -21.16 15.76
C ASP A 315 -2.99 -20.54 14.53
N ALA A 316 -2.51 -19.35 14.13
CA ALA A 316 -3.06 -18.58 13.00
C ALA A 316 -3.17 -19.41 11.70
N ALA A 317 -2.28 -20.37 11.47
CA ALA A 317 -2.31 -21.23 10.30
C ALA A 317 -3.50 -22.19 10.29
N ARG A 318 -3.85 -22.75 11.46
CA ARG A 318 -5.04 -23.62 11.61
C ARG A 318 -6.32 -22.81 11.45
N ILE A 319 -6.41 -21.66 12.12
CA ILE A 319 -7.57 -20.78 12.04
C ILE A 319 -7.78 -20.29 10.61
N TYR A 320 -6.71 -19.90 9.92
CA TYR A 320 -6.79 -19.51 8.51
C TYR A 320 -7.40 -20.61 7.64
N ARG A 321 -6.98 -21.88 7.81
CA ARG A 321 -7.57 -23.01 7.06
C ARG A 321 -9.05 -23.17 7.34
N ARG A 322 -9.49 -23.09 8.60
CA ARG A 322 -10.92 -23.18 8.95
C ARG A 322 -11.74 -22.02 8.36
N LEU A 323 -11.17 -20.80 8.31
CA LEU A 323 -11.81 -19.67 7.63
C LEU A 323 -11.97 -19.93 6.13
N LEU A 324 -10.95 -20.50 5.47
CA LEU A 324 -11.05 -20.89 4.06
C LEU A 324 -12.18 -21.95 3.86
N GLU A 325 -12.26 -22.97 4.70
CA GLU A 325 -13.32 -23.98 4.68
C GLU A 325 -14.71 -23.36 4.85
N SER A 326 -14.82 -22.25 5.60
CA SER A 326 -16.06 -21.48 5.78
C SER A 326 -16.30 -20.45 4.66
N GLY A 327 -15.48 -20.44 3.60
CA GLY A 327 -15.61 -19.51 2.49
C GLY A 327 -15.22 -18.06 2.84
N VAL A 328 -14.28 -17.87 3.76
CA VAL A 328 -13.74 -16.56 4.14
C VAL A 328 -12.22 -16.52 3.93
N ILE A 329 -11.74 -15.59 3.10
CA ILE A 329 -10.34 -15.41 2.82
C ILE A 329 -9.84 -14.17 3.55
N VAL A 330 -8.94 -14.36 4.54
CA VAL A 330 -8.19 -13.30 5.22
C VAL A 330 -6.70 -13.37 4.87
N ARG A 331 -5.87 -12.52 5.43
CA ARG A 331 -4.43 -12.48 5.14
C ARG A 331 -3.60 -12.99 6.31
N PRO A 332 -2.91 -14.15 6.21
CA PRO A 332 -1.82 -14.48 7.12
C PRO A 332 -0.66 -13.49 6.93
N ILE A 333 -0.08 -13.02 8.05
CA ILE A 333 1.00 -12.04 8.03
C ILE A 333 2.29 -12.57 8.69
N ALA A 334 2.48 -13.89 8.68
CA ALA A 334 3.70 -14.52 9.18
C ALA A 334 4.97 -14.04 8.46
N SER A 335 4.87 -13.73 7.16
CA SER A 335 5.98 -13.16 6.37
C SER A 335 6.44 -11.76 6.81
N TYR A 336 5.72 -11.13 7.72
CA TYR A 336 6.05 -9.85 8.35
C TYR A 336 6.61 -10.04 9.77
N ASP A 337 7.16 -11.22 10.10
CA ASP A 337 7.57 -11.62 11.45
C ASP A 337 6.43 -11.57 12.48
N MET A 338 5.19 -11.82 12.02
CA MET A 338 3.98 -11.84 12.83
C MET A 338 3.22 -13.18 12.68
N PRO A 339 3.84 -14.33 13.06
CA PRO A 339 3.28 -15.66 12.80
C PRO A 339 1.96 -15.96 13.54
N ASN A 340 1.69 -15.24 14.62
CA ASN A 340 0.48 -15.37 15.42
C ASN A 340 -0.56 -14.29 15.12
N TYR A 341 -0.53 -13.71 13.91
CA TYR A 341 -1.47 -12.68 13.50
C TYR A 341 -2.11 -13.01 12.16
N LEU A 342 -3.39 -12.65 12.05
CA LEU A 342 -4.12 -12.56 10.79
C LEU A 342 -4.52 -11.11 10.57
N ARG A 343 -4.63 -10.68 9.30
CA ARG A 343 -5.15 -9.37 8.91
C ARG A 343 -6.44 -9.55 8.13
N VAL A 344 -7.50 -8.88 8.55
CA VAL A 344 -8.79 -8.82 7.88
C VAL A 344 -9.01 -7.43 7.29
N SER A 345 -9.42 -7.35 6.04
CA SER A 345 -9.85 -6.10 5.41
C SER A 345 -11.26 -5.75 5.86
N ILE A 346 -11.59 -4.46 5.92
CA ILE A 346 -12.94 -4.01 6.17
C ILE A 346 -13.79 -4.25 4.91
N GLY A 347 -14.89 -4.99 5.08
CA GLY A 347 -15.87 -5.31 4.06
C GLY A 347 -17.19 -4.56 4.23
N LEU A 348 -18.19 -4.97 3.46
CA LEU A 348 -19.58 -4.61 3.73
C LEU A 348 -20.02 -5.21 5.07
N GLU A 349 -21.04 -4.66 5.70
CA GLU A 349 -21.60 -5.14 6.98
C GLU A 349 -21.81 -6.66 6.97
N SER A 350 -22.51 -7.19 5.96
CA SER A 350 -22.74 -8.63 5.82
C SER A 350 -21.50 -9.47 5.60
N GLN A 351 -20.44 -8.89 4.98
CA GLN A 351 -19.16 -9.57 4.80
C GLN A 351 -18.39 -9.64 6.12
N ASN A 352 -18.44 -8.57 6.90
CA ASN A 352 -17.85 -8.50 8.24
C ASN A 352 -18.55 -9.48 9.21
N GLU A 353 -19.90 -9.55 9.18
CA GLU A 353 -20.69 -10.52 9.94
C GLU A 353 -20.31 -11.96 9.60
N LYS A 354 -20.20 -12.27 8.30
CA LYS A 354 -19.78 -13.60 7.84
C LYS A 354 -18.40 -13.95 8.35
N PHE A 355 -17.46 -13.01 8.32
CA PHE A 355 -16.11 -13.22 8.86
C PHE A 355 -16.15 -13.49 10.37
N LEU A 356 -16.84 -12.67 11.16
CA LEU A 356 -16.91 -12.81 12.61
C LEU A 356 -17.58 -14.14 13.01
N SER A 357 -18.67 -14.53 12.34
CA SER A 357 -19.34 -15.82 12.55
C SER A 357 -18.40 -17.01 12.22
N ALA A 358 -17.71 -16.96 11.08
CA ALA A 358 -16.76 -17.99 10.69
C ALA A 358 -15.55 -18.07 11.65
N LEU A 359 -15.08 -16.92 12.14
CA LEU A 359 -14.00 -16.86 13.12
C LEU A 359 -14.42 -17.47 14.46
N GLN A 360 -15.61 -17.16 14.96
CA GLN A 360 -16.17 -17.77 16.17
C GLN A 360 -16.23 -19.29 16.07
N GLN A 361 -16.71 -19.83 14.96
CA GLN A 361 -16.71 -21.28 14.69
C GLN A 361 -15.32 -21.88 14.60
N ALA A 362 -14.36 -21.14 14.03
CA ALA A 362 -12.99 -21.60 13.89
C ALA A 362 -12.23 -21.67 15.23
N LEU A 363 -12.67 -20.91 16.24
CA LEU A 363 -12.09 -20.91 17.58
C LEU A 363 -12.50 -22.11 18.43
N THR A 364 -13.66 -22.68 18.17
CA THR A 364 -14.15 -23.94 18.79
C THR A 364 -13.53 -25.16 18.12
#